data_c26817d30613bfac7953b45719539fdb
#
_entry.id   c26817d30613bfac7953b45719539fdb
#
_cell.length_a   1.000
_cell.length_b   1.000
_cell.length_c   1.000
_cell.angle_alpha   90.00
_cell.angle_beta   90.00
_cell.angle_gamma   90.00
#
_symmetry.space_group_name_H-M   'P 1'
#
loop_
_entity.id
_entity.type
_entity.pdbx_description
1 polymer ?
#
loop_
_entity_poly.entity_id
_entity_poly.type
_entity_poly.pdbx_seq_one_letter_code
_entity_poly.pdbx_strand_id
1 'polypeptide(L)'
;MKISVITNGISEDYAKVCRVMKETGVKYAEIQHAFDKAVEYFTMDEAKQIKILSDENGIVPVMVTSHAFAGVPVMSIEVGDATFEKHMALLKNSFQVAKVLNVKPVRSMVFNKQIVTFGYHGSDKWNAGGNKSWPKFIKLYEPIVKAAEDAQIELVIENGFNGMVSSTWLARKMIDELGGPRRLKLIWDLTNALYYNEFPTVPVYEGIRDYVAHIHIKDAFINTITSEVDIRPIGRGHLAPYLLDLAAALRRDKYQ
;
A
#
# COMPACT_ATOMS: atom_id res chain seq x y z
N MET A 1 4.39 -19.25 -1.69
CA MET A 1 4.43 -17.79 -1.93
C MET A 1 3.79 -17.52 -3.28
N LYS A 2 2.81 -16.62 -3.32
CA LYS A 2 2.14 -16.18 -4.55
C LYS A 2 2.85 -14.93 -5.07
N ILE A 3 2.97 -14.81 -6.39
CA ILE A 3 3.51 -13.61 -7.03
C ILE A 3 2.37 -12.97 -7.81
N SER A 4 2.09 -11.71 -7.49
CA SER A 4 1.08 -10.88 -8.15
C SER A 4 1.75 -9.74 -8.92
N VAL A 5 1.00 -9.13 -9.81
CA VAL A 5 1.39 -7.92 -10.52
C VAL A 5 0.35 -6.82 -10.34
N ILE A 6 0.80 -5.59 -10.15
CA ILE A 6 -0.06 -4.41 -10.22
C ILE A 6 -0.41 -4.17 -11.68
N THR A 7 -1.67 -4.31 -12.03
CA THR A 7 -2.15 -4.49 -13.40
C THR A 7 -1.87 -3.33 -14.33
N ASN A 8 -1.98 -2.10 -13.86
CA ASN A 8 -1.70 -0.91 -14.68
C ASN A 8 -0.20 -0.71 -15.01
N GLY A 9 0.70 -1.44 -14.36
CA GLY A 9 2.09 -1.57 -14.81
C GLY A 9 2.22 -2.26 -16.17
N ILE A 10 1.18 -3.00 -16.59
CA ILE A 10 1.10 -3.64 -17.92
C ILE A 10 0.30 -2.76 -18.89
N SER A 11 -0.92 -2.38 -18.51
CA SER A 11 -1.82 -1.58 -19.36
C SER A 11 -3.04 -1.10 -18.57
N GLU A 12 -3.65 0.01 -18.99
CA GLU A 12 -4.99 0.43 -18.56
C GLU A 12 -6.13 -0.39 -19.23
N ASP A 13 -5.84 -1.04 -20.38
CA ASP A 13 -6.74 -2.03 -20.98
C ASP A 13 -6.61 -3.37 -20.26
N TYR A 14 -7.60 -3.71 -19.44
CA TYR A 14 -7.59 -4.92 -18.63
C TYR A 14 -7.62 -6.22 -19.47
N ALA A 15 -8.22 -6.22 -20.65
CA ALA A 15 -8.18 -7.37 -21.53
C ALA A 15 -6.76 -7.64 -22.05
N LYS A 16 -5.99 -6.58 -22.33
CA LYS A 16 -4.56 -6.69 -22.64
C LYS A 16 -3.76 -7.20 -21.43
N VAL A 17 -4.07 -6.71 -20.23
CA VAL A 17 -3.46 -7.21 -18.99
C VAL A 17 -3.63 -8.73 -18.88
N CYS A 18 -4.86 -9.23 -19.05
CA CYS A 18 -5.15 -10.66 -18.97
C CYS A 18 -4.34 -11.48 -19.99
N ARG A 19 -4.22 -11.00 -21.24
CA ARG A 19 -3.41 -11.68 -22.27
C ARG A 19 -1.94 -11.77 -21.85
N VAL A 20 -1.33 -10.64 -21.45
CA VAL A 20 0.08 -10.61 -21.03
C VAL A 20 0.32 -11.49 -19.80
N MET A 21 -0.55 -11.45 -18.81
CA MET A 21 -0.43 -12.29 -17.62
C MET A 21 -0.53 -13.79 -17.98
N LYS A 22 -1.41 -14.17 -18.89
CA LYS A 22 -1.56 -15.53 -19.38
C LYS A 22 -0.30 -15.99 -20.13
N GLU A 23 0.25 -15.16 -21.00
CA GLU A 23 1.49 -15.44 -21.76
C GLU A 23 2.71 -15.60 -20.84
N THR A 24 2.77 -14.83 -19.77
CA THR A 24 3.87 -14.86 -18.78
C THR A 24 3.68 -15.88 -17.66
N GLY A 25 2.50 -16.52 -17.57
CA GLY A 25 2.15 -17.48 -16.52
C GLY A 25 1.88 -16.85 -15.15
N VAL A 26 1.77 -15.53 -15.04
CA VAL A 26 1.39 -14.83 -13.81
C VAL A 26 -0.11 -14.94 -13.61
N LYS A 27 -0.54 -15.42 -12.44
CA LYS A 27 -1.96 -15.71 -12.16
C LYS A 27 -2.64 -14.70 -11.24
N TYR A 28 -1.89 -13.99 -10.42
CA TYR A 28 -2.45 -13.13 -9.38
C TYR A 28 -2.33 -11.67 -9.76
N ALA A 29 -3.44 -10.94 -9.64
CA ALA A 29 -3.58 -9.55 -10.06
C ALA A 29 -3.89 -8.65 -8.87
N GLU A 30 -3.21 -7.53 -8.80
CA GLU A 30 -3.54 -6.44 -7.90
C GLU A 30 -4.19 -5.32 -8.71
N ILE A 31 -5.43 -4.98 -8.37
CA ILE A 31 -6.24 -4.06 -9.16
C ILE A 31 -6.09 -2.65 -8.60
N GLN A 32 -5.47 -1.77 -9.39
CA GLN A 32 -5.22 -0.38 -9.04
C GLN A 32 -5.88 0.59 -10.01
N HIS A 33 -5.62 0.42 -11.30
CA HIS A 33 -6.18 1.21 -12.39
C HIS A 33 -6.64 0.31 -13.52
N ALA A 34 -7.70 0.70 -14.18
CA ALA A 34 -8.17 0.23 -15.47
C ALA A 34 -9.17 1.26 -16.04
N PHE A 35 -9.50 1.18 -17.32
CA PHE A 35 -10.45 2.09 -17.94
C PHE A 35 -10.05 3.57 -17.80
N ASP A 36 -8.74 3.86 -17.83
CA ASP A 36 -8.14 5.20 -17.68
C ASP A 36 -8.52 5.90 -16.35
N LYS A 37 -8.79 5.13 -15.30
CA LYS A 37 -9.11 5.66 -13.96
C LYS A 37 -8.70 4.73 -12.83
N ALA A 38 -8.55 5.30 -11.65
CA ALA A 38 -8.24 4.56 -10.43
C ALA A 38 -9.46 3.76 -9.95
N VAL A 39 -9.20 2.64 -9.27
CA VAL A 39 -10.19 1.66 -8.83
C VAL A 39 -11.29 2.24 -7.93
N GLU A 40 -10.99 3.27 -7.15
CA GLU A 40 -11.96 3.98 -6.32
C GLU A 40 -13.03 4.76 -7.10
N TYR A 41 -12.86 4.90 -8.41
CA TYR A 41 -13.82 5.54 -9.32
C TYR A 41 -14.56 4.52 -10.21
N PHE A 42 -14.34 3.22 -10.04
CA PHE A 42 -15.04 2.22 -10.84
C PHE A 42 -16.53 2.21 -10.51
N THR A 43 -17.34 2.05 -11.55
CA THR A 43 -18.72 1.63 -11.40
C THR A 43 -18.78 0.14 -11.05
N MET A 44 -19.90 -0.31 -10.54
CA MET A 44 -20.08 -1.74 -10.24
C MET A 44 -20.10 -2.60 -11.50
N ASP A 45 -20.49 -2.05 -12.64
CA ASP A 45 -20.46 -2.79 -13.91
C ASP A 45 -19.03 -2.94 -14.44
N GLU A 46 -18.18 -1.94 -14.29
CA GLU A 46 -16.74 -2.07 -14.57
C GLU A 46 -16.06 -3.08 -13.63
N ALA A 47 -16.40 -3.08 -12.36
CA ALA A 47 -15.91 -4.10 -11.44
C ALA A 47 -16.33 -5.52 -11.86
N LYS A 48 -17.58 -5.71 -12.31
CA LYS A 48 -18.07 -6.98 -12.86
C LYS A 48 -17.32 -7.35 -14.14
N GLN A 49 -17.02 -6.38 -15.02
CA GLN A 49 -16.25 -6.61 -16.23
C GLN A 49 -14.83 -7.10 -15.90
N ILE A 50 -14.14 -6.48 -14.93
CA ILE A 50 -12.86 -6.99 -14.42
C ILE A 50 -12.99 -8.44 -13.93
N LYS A 51 -14.05 -8.75 -13.16
CA LYS A 51 -14.29 -10.10 -12.66
C LYS A 51 -14.48 -11.12 -13.78
N ILE A 52 -15.31 -10.81 -14.78
CA ILE A 52 -15.57 -11.68 -15.93
C ILE A 52 -14.27 -11.94 -16.70
N LEU A 53 -13.54 -10.89 -17.07
CA LEU A 53 -12.28 -11.01 -17.80
C LEU A 53 -11.23 -11.82 -17.00
N SER A 54 -11.20 -11.64 -15.69
CA SER A 54 -10.31 -12.41 -14.81
C SER A 54 -10.66 -13.90 -14.84
N ASP A 55 -11.94 -14.23 -14.65
CA ASP A 55 -12.42 -15.63 -14.63
C ASP A 55 -12.17 -16.34 -15.97
N GLU A 56 -12.47 -15.68 -17.09
CA GLU A 56 -12.28 -16.22 -18.45
C GLU A 56 -10.79 -16.50 -18.76
N ASN A 57 -9.87 -15.78 -18.14
CA ASN A 57 -8.45 -15.91 -18.38
C ASN A 57 -7.69 -16.66 -17.25
N GLY A 58 -8.39 -17.13 -16.22
CA GLY A 58 -7.79 -17.81 -15.08
C GLY A 58 -6.92 -16.90 -14.21
N ILE A 59 -7.20 -15.59 -14.23
CA ILE A 59 -6.54 -14.59 -13.38
C ILE A 59 -7.30 -14.48 -12.06
N VAL A 60 -6.57 -14.35 -10.97
CA VAL A 60 -7.12 -14.25 -9.61
C VAL A 60 -6.79 -12.87 -9.04
N PRO A 61 -7.76 -11.95 -8.95
CA PRO A 61 -7.58 -10.73 -8.18
C PRO A 61 -7.29 -11.06 -6.71
N VAL A 62 -6.28 -10.41 -6.12
CA VAL A 62 -5.84 -10.67 -4.74
C VAL A 62 -5.93 -9.44 -3.84
N MET A 63 -5.93 -8.24 -4.42
CA MET A 63 -6.01 -6.99 -3.68
C MET A 63 -6.62 -5.88 -4.55
N VAL A 64 -7.32 -4.95 -3.89
CA VAL A 64 -7.75 -3.68 -4.46
C VAL A 64 -6.88 -2.57 -3.87
N THR A 65 -6.17 -1.86 -4.73
CA THR A 65 -5.16 -0.88 -4.34
C THR A 65 -5.67 0.53 -4.58
N SER A 66 -6.50 1.02 -3.65
CA SER A 66 -7.08 2.36 -3.71
C SER A 66 -6.06 3.45 -3.37
N HIS A 67 -6.23 4.64 -3.97
CA HIS A 67 -5.51 5.87 -3.65
C HIS A 67 -6.33 6.82 -2.74
N ALA A 68 -7.42 6.35 -2.14
CA ALA A 68 -8.16 7.16 -1.18
C ALA A 68 -7.20 7.69 -0.10
N PHE A 69 -7.30 8.99 0.20
CA PHE A 69 -6.40 9.77 1.07
C PHE A 69 -4.98 10.02 0.54
N ALA A 70 -4.64 9.61 -0.69
CA ALA A 70 -3.37 9.98 -1.30
C ALA A 70 -3.23 11.51 -1.46
N GLY A 71 -2.07 12.04 -1.14
CA GLY A 71 -1.77 13.45 -1.32
C GLY A 71 -2.41 14.40 -0.30
N VAL A 72 -3.21 13.90 0.65
CA VAL A 72 -3.88 14.72 1.66
C VAL A 72 -2.95 15.00 2.84
N PRO A 73 -2.53 16.26 3.09
CA PRO A 73 -1.67 16.57 4.23
C PRO A 73 -2.43 16.36 5.55
N VAL A 74 -1.81 15.69 6.52
CA VAL A 74 -2.43 15.34 7.80
C VAL A 74 -2.98 16.54 8.56
N MET A 75 -2.33 17.70 8.48
CA MET A 75 -2.74 18.90 9.22
C MET A 75 -3.82 19.72 8.52
N SER A 76 -4.15 19.44 7.25
CA SER A 76 -5.12 20.20 6.46
C SER A 76 -6.54 19.63 6.47
N ILE A 77 -6.79 18.56 7.22
CA ILE A 77 -8.04 17.81 7.18
C ILE A 77 -8.53 17.50 8.59
N GLU A 78 -9.85 17.45 8.78
CA GLU A 78 -10.50 16.97 9.99
C GLU A 78 -11.54 15.89 9.67
N VAL A 79 -11.83 15.04 10.66
CA VAL A 79 -12.92 14.05 10.53
C VAL A 79 -14.23 14.79 10.31
N GLY A 80 -14.95 14.42 9.25
CA GLY A 80 -16.26 15.00 8.90
C GLY A 80 -16.21 16.24 8.02
N ASP A 81 -15.02 16.75 7.66
CA ASP A 81 -14.97 17.81 6.65
C ASP A 81 -15.22 17.27 5.23
N ALA A 82 -15.51 18.15 4.28
CA ALA A 82 -15.88 17.79 2.91
C ALA A 82 -14.79 16.96 2.21
N THR A 83 -13.51 17.24 2.46
CA THR A 83 -12.39 16.50 1.89
C THR A 83 -12.30 15.11 2.49
N PHE A 84 -12.46 15.00 3.82
CA PHE A 84 -12.48 13.71 4.50
C PHE A 84 -13.61 12.83 3.98
N GLU A 85 -14.84 13.36 3.94
CA GLU A 85 -16.02 12.62 3.47
C GLU A 85 -15.92 12.20 2.02
N LYS A 86 -15.35 13.05 1.15
CA LYS A 86 -15.04 12.68 -0.24
C LYS A 86 -14.12 11.45 -0.31
N HIS A 87 -13.01 11.46 0.42
CA HIS A 87 -12.08 10.33 0.41
C HIS A 87 -12.66 9.08 1.08
N MET A 88 -13.49 9.25 2.11
CA MET A 88 -14.24 8.14 2.71
C MET A 88 -15.23 7.52 1.73
N ALA A 89 -15.92 8.31 0.91
CA ALA A 89 -16.81 7.81 -0.13
C ALA A 89 -16.04 7.01 -1.19
N LEU A 90 -14.88 7.50 -1.65
CA LEU A 90 -14.00 6.79 -2.57
C LEU A 90 -13.50 5.46 -1.99
N LEU A 91 -13.08 5.46 -0.74
CA LEU A 91 -12.64 4.24 -0.08
C LEU A 91 -13.77 3.22 0.06
N LYS A 92 -14.97 3.67 0.46
CA LYS A 92 -16.16 2.81 0.55
C LYS A 92 -16.55 2.23 -0.83
N ASN A 93 -16.39 3.02 -1.91
CA ASN A 93 -16.56 2.48 -3.27
C ASN A 93 -15.55 1.37 -3.57
N SER A 94 -14.28 1.53 -3.19
CA SER A 94 -13.26 0.49 -3.32
C SER A 94 -13.62 -0.78 -2.54
N PHE A 95 -14.29 -0.67 -1.39
CA PHE A 95 -14.81 -1.83 -0.66
C PHE A 95 -15.90 -2.57 -1.45
N GLN A 96 -16.79 -1.86 -2.17
CA GLN A 96 -17.79 -2.48 -3.02
C GLN A 96 -17.14 -3.18 -4.22
N VAL A 97 -16.15 -2.55 -4.85
CA VAL A 97 -15.35 -3.18 -5.92
C VAL A 97 -14.70 -4.47 -5.42
N ALA A 98 -14.07 -4.44 -4.25
CA ALA A 98 -13.43 -5.60 -3.65
C ALA A 98 -14.43 -6.76 -3.41
N LYS A 99 -15.65 -6.45 -2.96
CA LYS A 99 -16.73 -7.43 -2.80
C LYS A 99 -17.14 -8.06 -4.14
N VAL A 100 -17.27 -7.26 -5.19
CA VAL A 100 -17.57 -7.78 -6.55
C VAL A 100 -16.47 -8.70 -7.05
N LEU A 101 -15.20 -8.35 -6.79
CA LEU A 101 -14.03 -9.14 -7.17
C LEU A 101 -13.80 -10.36 -6.26
N ASN A 102 -14.54 -10.49 -5.16
CA ASN A 102 -14.33 -11.50 -4.11
C ASN A 102 -12.92 -11.40 -3.48
N VAL A 103 -12.48 -10.19 -3.21
CA VAL A 103 -11.18 -9.85 -2.62
C VAL A 103 -11.39 -9.24 -1.24
N LYS A 104 -10.57 -9.59 -0.26
CA LYS A 104 -10.65 -9.02 1.10
C LYS A 104 -9.71 -7.82 1.32
N PRO A 105 -8.43 -7.87 0.90
CA PRO A 105 -7.52 -6.76 1.14
C PRO A 105 -7.87 -5.54 0.28
N VAL A 106 -8.02 -4.39 0.93
CA VAL A 106 -8.17 -3.08 0.28
C VAL A 106 -7.18 -2.11 0.89
N ARG A 107 -6.35 -1.49 0.04
CA ARG A 107 -5.43 -0.44 0.48
C ARG A 107 -6.15 0.88 0.70
N SER A 108 -5.84 1.53 1.82
CA SER A 108 -6.01 2.96 2.01
C SER A 108 -4.65 3.63 2.10
N MET A 109 -4.50 4.80 1.50
CA MET A 109 -3.26 5.56 1.66
C MET A 109 -3.18 6.16 3.06
N VAL A 110 -1.97 6.30 3.55
CA VAL A 110 -1.67 7.10 4.74
C VAL A 110 -1.60 8.57 4.35
N PHE A 111 -2.03 9.46 5.24
CA PHE A 111 -1.97 10.90 4.99
C PHE A 111 -0.53 11.35 4.74
N ASN A 112 -0.36 12.40 3.93
CA ASN A 112 0.95 12.98 3.71
C ASN A 112 1.47 13.70 4.95
N LYS A 113 2.78 13.63 5.14
CA LYS A 113 3.47 14.45 6.12
C LYS A 113 3.26 15.92 5.84
N GLN A 114 3.17 16.71 6.91
CA GLN A 114 3.36 18.15 6.80
C GLN A 114 4.83 18.43 6.43
N ILE A 115 5.06 19.46 5.62
CA ILE A 115 6.42 19.95 5.40
C ILE A 115 6.98 20.44 6.73
N VAL A 116 8.14 19.93 7.13
CA VAL A 116 8.82 20.36 8.34
C VAL A 116 9.38 21.76 8.09
N THR A 117 8.93 22.74 8.89
CA THR A 117 9.49 24.09 8.84
C THR A 117 10.82 24.16 9.58
N PHE A 118 11.64 25.11 9.20
CA PHE A 118 12.92 25.36 9.87
C PHE A 118 12.72 25.54 11.39
N GLY A 119 13.51 24.87 12.19
CA GLY A 119 13.39 24.88 13.65
C GLY A 119 12.69 23.66 14.28
N TYR A 120 12.00 22.84 13.48
CA TYR A 120 11.34 21.60 13.97
C TYR A 120 12.17 20.34 13.75
N HIS A 121 13.35 20.43 13.13
CA HIS A 121 14.16 19.26 12.84
C HIS A 121 14.68 18.60 14.10
N GLY A 122 14.48 17.31 14.21
CA GLY A 122 15.05 16.46 15.25
C GLY A 122 14.32 16.44 16.58
N SER A 123 13.35 17.34 16.83
CA SER A 123 12.67 17.38 18.11
C SER A 123 11.60 16.30 18.29
N ASP A 124 10.97 15.89 17.21
CA ASP A 124 9.98 14.81 17.21
C ASP A 124 9.91 14.14 15.85
N LYS A 125 10.67 13.07 15.68
CA LYS A 125 10.73 12.32 14.42
C LYS A 125 9.43 11.60 14.05
N TRP A 126 8.50 11.48 14.99
CA TRP A 126 7.19 10.87 14.78
C TRP A 126 6.14 11.89 14.32
N ASN A 127 6.29 13.14 14.72
CA ASN A 127 5.42 14.24 14.34
C ASN A 127 6.02 14.99 13.14
N ALA A 128 6.13 14.32 12.00
CA ALA A 128 6.63 14.94 10.79
C ALA A 128 5.75 16.14 10.39
N GLY A 129 6.21 17.35 10.69
CA GLY A 129 5.49 18.58 10.42
C GLY A 129 5.00 19.31 11.65
N GLY A 130 5.42 18.90 12.83
CA GLY A 130 5.18 19.65 14.05
C GLY A 130 4.29 18.96 15.07
N ASN A 131 4.08 19.70 16.13
CA ASN A 131 3.41 19.24 17.32
C ASN A 131 2.00 18.69 17.03
N LYS A 132 1.70 17.48 17.50
CA LYS A 132 0.41 16.82 17.41
C LYS A 132 0.02 16.23 16.04
N SER A 133 0.88 16.22 15.03
CA SER A 133 0.53 15.58 13.75
C SER A 133 0.31 14.07 13.88
N TRP A 134 1.09 13.37 14.70
CA TRP A 134 0.90 11.93 14.93
C TRP A 134 -0.41 11.61 15.67
N PRO A 135 -0.75 12.21 16.82
CA PRO A 135 -2.04 12.00 17.46
C PRO A 135 -3.24 12.35 16.56
N LYS A 136 -3.13 13.43 15.76
CA LYS A 136 -4.14 13.79 14.77
C LYS A 136 -4.28 12.72 13.70
N PHE A 137 -3.17 12.20 13.19
CA PHE A 137 -3.14 11.12 12.21
C PHE A 137 -3.87 9.87 12.71
N ILE A 138 -3.60 9.45 13.94
CA ILE A 138 -4.30 8.31 14.55
C ILE A 138 -5.80 8.59 14.65
N LYS A 139 -6.19 9.77 15.14
CA LYS A 139 -7.60 10.17 15.23
C LYS A 139 -8.32 10.18 13.87
N LEU A 140 -7.65 10.61 12.80
CA LEU A 140 -8.19 10.58 11.44
C LEU A 140 -8.36 9.16 10.92
N TYR A 141 -7.52 8.22 11.36
CA TYR A 141 -7.53 6.84 10.86
C TYR A 141 -8.55 5.93 11.56
N GLU A 142 -8.97 6.23 12.79
CA GLU A 142 -10.00 5.47 13.52
C GLU A 142 -11.29 5.24 12.72
N PRO A 143 -11.96 6.28 12.15
CA PRO A 143 -13.17 6.05 11.36
C PRO A 143 -12.92 5.29 10.06
N ILE A 144 -11.69 5.33 9.51
CA ILE A 144 -11.30 4.56 8.32
C ILE A 144 -11.23 3.07 8.66
N VAL A 145 -10.57 2.73 9.76
CA VAL A 145 -10.48 1.35 10.27
C VAL A 145 -11.88 0.81 10.58
N LYS A 146 -12.69 1.61 11.30
CA LYS A 146 -14.06 1.21 11.62
C LYS A 146 -14.90 0.95 10.37
N ALA A 147 -14.81 1.80 9.36
CA ALA A 147 -15.56 1.60 8.11
C ALA A 147 -15.16 0.29 7.39
N ALA A 148 -13.89 -0.10 7.46
CA ALA A 148 -13.43 -1.36 6.89
C ALA A 148 -13.94 -2.57 7.70
N GLU A 149 -13.93 -2.49 9.02
CA GLU A 149 -14.51 -3.51 9.91
C GLU A 149 -16.00 -3.71 9.63
N ASP A 150 -16.76 -2.62 9.59
CA ASP A 150 -18.21 -2.65 9.29
C ASP A 150 -18.50 -3.24 7.90
N ALA A 151 -17.59 -3.05 6.95
CA ALA A 151 -17.67 -3.61 5.61
C ALA A 151 -17.13 -5.06 5.50
N GLN A 152 -16.52 -5.61 6.54
CA GLN A 152 -15.83 -6.90 6.57
C GLN A 152 -14.65 -6.97 5.57
N ILE A 153 -13.93 -5.87 5.39
CA ILE A 153 -12.76 -5.70 4.54
C ILE A 153 -11.49 -5.80 5.40
N GLU A 154 -10.46 -6.45 4.89
CA GLU A 154 -9.12 -6.39 5.44
C GLU A 154 -8.47 -5.08 4.99
N LEU A 155 -8.43 -4.08 5.87
CA LEU A 155 -7.79 -2.82 5.57
C LEU A 155 -6.28 -2.98 5.61
N VAL A 156 -5.60 -2.50 4.58
CA VAL A 156 -4.14 -2.49 4.51
C VAL A 156 -3.61 -1.09 4.21
N ILE A 157 -2.47 -0.75 4.80
CA ILE A 157 -1.73 0.47 4.52
C ILE A 157 -0.40 0.14 3.88
N GLU A 158 0.21 1.09 3.19
CA GLU A 158 1.54 0.94 2.60
C GLU A 158 2.50 1.96 3.20
N ASN A 159 3.73 1.55 3.52
CA ASN A 159 4.77 2.50 3.87
C ASN A 159 5.17 3.31 2.63
N GLY A 160 5.14 4.63 2.75
CA GLY A 160 5.37 5.54 1.63
C GLY A 160 6.30 6.70 1.99
N PHE A 161 7.14 7.11 1.05
CA PHE A 161 8.15 8.14 1.30
C PHE A 161 7.56 9.52 1.66
N ASN A 162 6.37 9.88 1.19
CA ASN A 162 5.69 11.13 1.54
C ASN A 162 4.64 10.97 2.64
N GLY A 163 4.37 9.73 3.07
CA GLY A 163 3.31 9.42 4.02
C GLY A 163 3.73 9.58 5.48
N MET A 164 2.74 9.70 6.37
CA MET A 164 2.97 9.65 7.83
C MET A 164 3.63 8.34 8.27
N VAL A 165 3.44 7.28 7.49
CA VAL A 165 4.07 5.96 7.69
C VAL A 165 5.15 5.77 6.62
N SER A 166 6.39 6.06 6.98
CA SER A 166 7.53 6.00 6.05
C SER A 166 8.51 4.85 6.34
N SER A 167 8.31 4.12 7.44
CA SER A 167 9.13 2.98 7.84
C SER A 167 8.28 1.87 8.41
N THR A 168 8.85 0.67 8.49
CA THR A 168 8.18 -0.48 9.14
C THR A 168 7.92 -0.23 10.62
N TRP A 169 8.82 0.50 11.29
CA TRP A 169 8.64 0.87 12.68
C TRP A 169 7.42 1.79 12.88
N LEU A 170 7.23 2.80 12.01
CA LEU A 170 6.07 3.69 12.05
C LEU A 170 4.78 2.93 11.67
N ALA A 171 4.84 1.99 10.73
CA ALA A 171 3.72 1.14 10.38
C ALA A 171 3.26 0.31 11.59
N ARG A 172 4.18 -0.36 12.25
CA ARG A 172 3.90 -1.13 13.47
C ARG A 172 3.31 -0.24 14.56
N LYS A 173 3.94 0.91 14.84
CA LYS A 173 3.44 1.88 15.83
C LYS A 173 1.98 2.29 15.54
N MET A 174 1.67 2.65 14.30
CA MET A 174 0.31 3.01 13.88
C MET A 174 -0.67 1.85 14.08
N ILE A 175 -0.31 0.67 13.62
CA ILE A 175 -1.17 -0.52 13.70
C ILE A 175 -1.45 -0.88 15.16
N ASP A 176 -0.44 -0.85 16.02
CA ASP A 176 -0.58 -1.13 17.47
C ASP A 176 -1.51 -0.10 18.13
N GLU A 177 -1.35 1.19 17.85
CA GLU A 177 -2.20 2.27 18.40
C GLU A 177 -3.65 2.19 17.90
N LEU A 178 -3.90 1.60 16.72
CA LEU A 178 -5.23 1.38 16.15
C LEU A 178 -5.86 0.01 16.50
N GLY A 179 -5.28 -0.72 17.45
CA GLY A 179 -5.84 -1.96 17.99
C GLY A 179 -5.24 -3.25 17.42
N GLY A 180 -4.11 -3.14 16.72
CA GLY A 180 -3.27 -4.27 16.32
C GLY A 180 -3.58 -4.86 14.94
N PRO A 181 -2.82 -5.90 14.54
CA PRO A 181 -2.83 -6.43 13.17
C PRO A 181 -4.09 -7.21 12.79
N ARG A 182 -5.05 -7.36 13.69
CA ARG A 182 -6.38 -7.89 13.34
C ARG A 182 -7.30 -6.84 12.71
N ARG A 183 -7.04 -5.55 12.98
CA ARG A 183 -7.84 -4.42 12.48
C ARG A 183 -7.23 -3.76 11.25
N LEU A 184 -5.89 -3.74 11.17
CA LEU A 184 -5.13 -3.06 10.13
C LEU A 184 -3.84 -3.80 9.88
N LYS A 185 -3.45 -3.97 8.61
CA LYS A 185 -2.20 -4.63 8.23
C LYS A 185 -1.36 -3.77 7.29
N LEU A 186 -0.15 -4.25 7.03
CA LEU A 186 0.86 -3.56 6.23
C LEU A 186 1.05 -4.23 4.87
N ILE A 187 1.04 -3.43 3.82
CA ILE A 187 1.76 -3.71 2.58
C ILE A 187 3.18 -3.18 2.80
N TRP A 188 4.15 -4.08 2.90
CA TRP A 188 5.53 -3.68 3.04
C TRP A 188 6.15 -3.41 1.68
N ASP A 189 6.29 -2.15 1.30
CA ASP A 189 7.04 -1.76 0.11
C ASP A 189 8.52 -1.62 0.44
N LEU A 190 9.32 -2.51 -0.10
CA LEU A 190 10.75 -2.62 0.21
C LEU A 190 11.53 -1.40 -0.31
N THR A 191 11.11 -0.82 -1.43
CA THR A 191 11.83 0.29 -2.07
C THR A 191 11.44 1.65 -1.49
N ASN A 192 10.18 1.83 -1.09
CA ASN A 192 9.77 3.06 -0.41
C ASN A 192 10.55 3.29 0.89
N ALA A 193 10.96 2.22 1.55
CA ALA A 193 11.76 2.27 2.77
C ALA A 193 13.20 2.77 2.53
N LEU A 194 13.75 2.59 1.33
CA LEU A 194 15.11 3.04 0.99
C LEU A 194 15.29 4.56 1.12
N TYR A 195 14.23 5.35 0.87
CA TYR A 195 14.28 6.81 1.06
C TYR A 195 14.57 7.23 2.51
N TYR A 196 14.42 6.29 3.44
CA TYR A 196 14.67 6.47 4.88
C TYR A 196 15.79 5.57 5.41
N ASN A 197 16.64 5.06 4.53
CA ASN A 197 17.75 4.15 4.86
C ASN A 197 17.28 2.87 5.59
N GLU A 198 16.05 2.43 5.37
CA GLU A 198 15.58 1.15 5.87
C GLU A 198 15.75 0.09 4.77
N PHE A 199 16.53 -0.93 5.05
CA PHE A 199 16.79 -2.04 4.14
C PHE A 199 16.01 -3.28 4.57
N PRO A 200 15.55 -4.13 3.62
CA PRO A 200 14.70 -5.27 3.93
C PRO A 200 15.51 -6.46 4.47
N THR A 201 16.18 -6.24 5.58
CA THR A 201 16.92 -7.28 6.29
C THR A 201 15.99 -8.26 6.99
N VAL A 202 16.48 -9.47 7.27
CA VAL A 202 15.72 -10.48 8.01
C VAL A 202 15.26 -9.97 9.39
N PRO A 203 16.10 -9.29 10.19
CA PRO A 203 15.65 -8.69 11.46
C PRO A 203 14.51 -7.68 11.32
N VAL A 204 14.50 -6.86 10.25
CA VAL A 204 13.38 -5.94 9.97
C VAL A 204 12.10 -6.74 9.70
N TYR A 205 12.17 -7.74 8.83
CA TYR A 205 11.04 -8.63 8.55
C TYR A 205 10.52 -9.32 9.83
N GLU A 206 11.39 -9.90 10.63
CA GLU A 206 11.02 -10.58 11.88
C GLU A 206 10.31 -9.64 12.87
N GLY A 207 10.67 -8.36 12.88
CA GLY A 207 10.03 -7.34 13.70
C GLY A 207 8.62 -6.96 13.28
N ILE A 208 8.23 -7.27 12.01
CA ILE A 208 6.94 -6.87 11.44
C ILE A 208 6.13 -8.02 10.83
N ARG A 209 6.63 -9.25 10.82
CA ARG A 209 6.02 -10.38 10.10
C ARG A 209 4.53 -10.60 10.39
N ASP A 210 4.11 -10.37 11.63
CA ASP A 210 2.72 -10.55 12.06
C ASP A 210 1.79 -9.42 11.55
N TYR A 211 2.38 -8.31 11.11
CA TYR A 211 1.69 -7.14 10.57
C TYR A 211 1.57 -7.16 9.06
N VAL A 212 2.45 -7.90 8.36
CA VAL A 212 2.54 -7.91 6.90
C VAL A 212 1.42 -8.76 6.30
N ALA A 213 0.56 -8.13 5.48
CA ALA A 213 -0.40 -8.83 4.64
C ALA A 213 0.13 -9.04 3.23
N HIS A 214 0.93 -8.10 2.72
CA HIS A 214 1.43 -8.11 1.35
C HIS A 214 2.80 -7.44 1.27
N ILE A 215 3.57 -7.77 0.22
CA ILE A 215 4.89 -7.18 -0.01
C ILE A 215 4.92 -6.61 -1.43
N HIS A 216 5.19 -5.31 -1.52
CA HIS A 216 5.53 -4.69 -2.80
C HIS A 216 7.04 -4.76 -3.02
N ILE A 217 7.42 -5.27 -4.18
CA ILE A 217 8.82 -5.38 -4.57
C ILE A 217 9.06 -4.62 -5.87
N LYS A 218 9.92 -3.68 -5.81
CA LYS A 218 10.59 -3.00 -6.91
C LYS A 218 12.03 -2.81 -6.46
N ASP A 219 12.97 -2.54 -7.33
CA ASP A 219 14.35 -2.30 -6.94
C ASP A 219 14.80 -0.94 -7.45
N ALA A 220 15.72 -0.32 -6.75
CA ALA A 220 16.22 1.00 -7.08
C ALA A 220 17.70 1.15 -6.69
N PHE A 221 18.38 2.01 -7.43
CA PHE A 221 19.70 2.48 -7.09
C PHE A 221 19.60 3.92 -6.58
N ILE A 222 20.14 4.19 -5.40
CA ILE A 222 20.25 5.54 -4.87
C ILE A 222 21.57 6.13 -5.35
N ASN A 223 21.49 7.13 -6.22
CA ASN A 223 22.65 7.87 -6.67
C ASN A 223 22.99 8.97 -5.66
N THR A 224 24.03 8.75 -4.87
CA THR A 224 24.44 9.68 -3.81
C THR A 224 25.10 10.97 -4.35
N ILE A 225 25.46 11.02 -5.63
CA ILE A 225 26.04 12.20 -6.27
C ILE A 225 24.93 13.17 -6.69
N THR A 226 23.86 12.63 -7.33
CA THR A 226 22.75 13.44 -7.83
C THR A 226 21.54 13.48 -6.89
N SER A 227 21.55 12.69 -5.81
CA SER A 227 20.43 12.50 -4.88
C SER A 227 19.16 11.91 -5.55
N GLU A 228 19.33 11.21 -6.65
CA GLU A 228 18.25 10.58 -7.39
C GLU A 228 18.05 9.12 -6.99
N VAL A 229 16.82 8.65 -7.13
CA VAL A 229 16.46 7.24 -6.96
C VAL A 229 16.07 6.67 -8.32
N ASP A 230 16.97 5.89 -8.90
CA ASP A 230 16.77 5.25 -10.20
C ASP A 230 16.12 3.89 -10.04
N ILE A 231 14.96 3.68 -10.62
CA ILE A 231 14.32 2.36 -10.66
C ILE A 231 15.15 1.40 -11.52
N ARG A 232 15.40 0.21 -10.97
CA ARG A 232 16.20 -0.85 -11.61
C ARG A 232 15.41 -2.15 -11.67
N PRO A 233 15.75 -3.05 -12.58
CA PRO A 233 15.24 -4.42 -12.54
C PRO A 233 15.53 -5.06 -11.17
N ILE A 234 14.60 -5.86 -10.66
CA ILE A 234 14.73 -6.54 -9.36
C ILE A 234 16.04 -7.34 -9.32
N GLY A 235 16.82 -7.18 -8.27
CA GLY A 235 18.15 -7.78 -8.11
C GLY A 235 19.28 -7.00 -8.80
N ARG A 236 19.03 -5.78 -9.28
CA ARG A 236 20.03 -4.89 -9.91
C ARG A 236 20.18 -3.54 -9.21
N GLY A 237 19.47 -3.33 -8.13
CA GLY A 237 19.54 -2.13 -7.29
C GLY A 237 20.10 -2.41 -5.89
N HIS A 238 19.82 -1.52 -4.97
CA HIS A 238 20.30 -1.59 -3.58
C HIS A 238 19.61 -2.68 -2.74
N LEU A 239 18.48 -3.24 -3.21
CA LEU A 239 17.83 -4.35 -2.52
C LEU A 239 18.49 -5.70 -2.83
N ALA A 240 19.27 -5.81 -3.90
CA ALA A 240 19.87 -7.06 -4.37
C ALA A 240 20.55 -7.91 -3.26
N PRO A 241 21.35 -7.34 -2.34
CA PRO A 241 22.02 -8.11 -1.28
C PRO A 241 21.07 -8.78 -0.29
N TYR A 242 19.83 -8.27 -0.15
CA TYR A 242 18.89 -8.70 0.90
C TYR A 242 17.82 -9.68 0.38
N LEU A 243 17.58 -9.72 -0.94
CA LEU A 243 16.41 -10.40 -1.50
C LEU A 243 16.43 -11.91 -1.29
N LEU A 244 17.60 -12.56 -1.37
CA LEU A 244 17.69 -14.01 -1.18
C LEU A 244 17.43 -14.42 0.26
N ASP A 245 17.99 -13.69 1.22
CA ASP A 245 17.80 -13.97 2.65
C ASP A 245 16.36 -13.68 3.08
N LEU A 246 15.79 -12.58 2.60
CA LEU A 246 14.37 -12.28 2.80
C LEU A 246 13.47 -13.37 2.21
N ALA A 247 13.73 -13.81 0.98
CA ALA A 247 12.94 -14.87 0.35
C ALA A 247 13.06 -16.21 1.10
N ALA A 248 14.21 -16.49 1.71
CA ALA A 248 14.40 -17.66 2.56
C ALA A 248 13.58 -17.55 3.86
N ALA A 249 13.60 -16.39 4.51
CA ALA A 249 12.81 -16.11 5.71
C ALA A 249 11.30 -16.20 5.43
N LEU A 250 10.82 -15.62 4.33
CA LEU A 250 9.42 -15.71 3.91
C LEU A 250 8.98 -17.17 3.66
N ARG A 251 9.84 -18.00 3.05
CA ARG A 251 9.57 -19.43 2.86
C ARG A 251 9.55 -20.20 4.17
N ARG A 252 10.51 -19.94 5.08
CA ARG A 252 10.54 -20.53 6.43
C ARG A 252 9.23 -20.27 7.16
N ASP A 253 8.72 -19.06 7.10
CA ASP A 253 7.52 -18.63 7.81
C ASP A 253 6.23 -18.93 7.02
N LYS A 254 6.33 -19.64 5.89
CA LYS A 254 5.20 -20.04 5.02
C LYS A 254 4.35 -18.84 4.56
N TYR A 255 4.99 -17.70 4.33
CA TYR A 255 4.32 -16.52 3.75
C TYR A 255 3.70 -16.90 2.40
N GLN A 256 2.41 -16.56 2.21
CA GLN A 256 1.64 -16.99 1.04
C GLN A 256 1.46 -15.90 0.00
#